data_470039deb44edc5b2d58fed31e2f18bd
#
_entry.id   470039deb44edc5b2d58fed31e2f18bd
#
_cell.length_a   1.000
_cell.length_b   1.000
_cell.length_c   1.000
_cell.angle_alpha   90.00
_cell.angle_beta   90.00
_cell.angle_gamma   90.00
#
_symmetry.space_group_name_H-M   'P 1'
#
loop_
_entity.id
_entity.type
_entity.pdbx_description
1 polymer ?
#
loop_
_entity_poly.entity_id
_entity_poly.type
_entity_poly.pdbx_seq_one_letter_code
_entity_poly.pdbx_strand_id
1 'polypeptide(L)'
;MYLLYDVVYNIITIIIVLFILYKVKYTSDRQTNTILFINILWATALISAIIIVSDLLVGRANKIANIAQTLLIDIRLGLSGIIGCYWCIYIMCENPQRRKWLFMGNRYYIMHIPAFFLMIVSLESFFTGHIAFADPLTNRITEGKYHFIHIAITYFYFTLASSIVLVRLFMGRYEKRFWPTKLMFSFLPCLAGLAHLVIADVGFVWITLALLLMMEHVDFANAQVSTDSLTRLNNRGAFDRYIKTVLAENYVNVYLFMIDIDLFKQINDTFGHLEGDNALIETAKLLKLVCSLNPELKSCFLARYGGDEFAIVINARKPSDAEDFRQDLVSLFESNGRVESDSANFKINISVGMARAFSEDEKELISSADNALYMEKSHNHKLLRGGSGARK
;
A
#
# COMPACT_ATOMS: atom_id res chain seq x y z
N MET A 1 34.81 10.03 -18.07
CA MET A 1 34.15 10.50 -16.83
C MET A 1 32.68 10.06 -16.78
N TYR A 2 31.85 10.32 -17.79
CA TYR A 2 30.42 9.92 -17.80
C TYR A 2 30.19 8.42 -17.65
N LEU A 3 30.95 7.58 -18.34
CA LEU A 3 30.85 6.11 -18.26
C LEU A 3 31.05 5.59 -16.81
N LEU A 4 31.93 6.21 -16.05
CA LEU A 4 32.17 5.84 -14.65
C LEU A 4 30.93 6.18 -13.77
N TYR A 5 30.30 7.33 -14.01
CA TYR A 5 29.07 7.69 -13.29
C TYR A 5 27.91 6.74 -13.59
N ASP A 6 27.74 6.33 -14.86
CA ASP A 6 26.71 5.37 -15.25
C ASP A 6 26.90 4.02 -14.56
N VAL A 7 28.12 3.50 -14.55
CA VAL A 7 28.44 2.25 -13.83
C VAL A 7 28.13 2.39 -12.33
N VAL A 8 28.53 3.50 -11.69
CA VAL A 8 28.27 3.74 -10.26
C VAL A 8 26.77 3.81 -9.97
N TYR A 9 25.99 4.55 -10.78
CA TYR A 9 24.54 4.65 -10.58
C TYR A 9 23.84 3.30 -10.74
N ASN A 10 24.25 2.49 -11.71
CA ASN A 10 23.67 1.16 -11.91
C ASN A 10 24.08 0.16 -10.82
N ILE A 11 25.30 0.26 -10.25
CA ILE A 11 25.69 -0.51 -9.06
C ILE A 11 24.81 -0.14 -7.86
N ILE A 12 24.61 1.16 -7.60
CA ILE A 12 23.73 1.63 -6.51
C ILE A 12 22.29 1.15 -6.73
N THR A 13 21.80 1.21 -7.96
CA THR A 13 20.48 0.68 -8.33
C THR A 13 20.34 -0.79 -7.97
N ILE A 14 21.33 -1.63 -8.35
CA ILE A 14 21.31 -3.06 -8.03
C ILE A 14 21.33 -3.28 -6.50
N ILE A 15 22.14 -2.55 -5.75
CA ILE A 15 22.21 -2.67 -4.28
C ILE A 15 20.85 -2.34 -3.65
N ILE A 16 20.21 -1.22 -4.06
CA ILE A 16 18.89 -0.83 -3.57
C ILE A 16 17.85 -1.92 -3.90
N VAL A 17 17.82 -2.39 -5.14
CA VAL A 17 16.85 -3.41 -5.58
C VAL A 17 17.05 -4.73 -4.85
N LEU A 18 18.27 -5.19 -4.67
CA LEU A 18 18.56 -6.43 -3.92
C LEU A 18 18.18 -6.29 -2.44
N PHE A 19 18.40 -5.12 -1.84
CA PHE A 19 17.94 -4.84 -0.48
C PHE A 19 16.42 -4.93 -0.37
N ILE A 20 15.67 -4.35 -1.31
CA ILE A 20 14.21 -4.44 -1.34
C ILE A 20 13.76 -5.89 -1.52
N LEU A 21 14.36 -6.64 -2.46
CA LEU A 21 14.05 -8.06 -2.69
C LEU A 21 14.26 -8.90 -1.43
N TYR A 22 15.37 -8.66 -0.71
CA TYR A 22 15.62 -9.31 0.58
C TYR A 22 14.50 -9.02 1.59
N LYS A 23 14.11 -7.76 1.73
CA LYS A 23 13.04 -7.35 2.67
C LYS A 23 11.68 -7.93 2.29
N VAL A 24 11.29 -7.86 1.02
CA VAL A 24 10.01 -8.38 0.50
C VAL A 24 9.89 -9.90 0.73
N LYS A 25 10.97 -10.65 0.57
CA LYS A 25 10.98 -12.11 0.79
C LYS A 25 10.54 -12.50 2.22
N TYR A 26 10.88 -11.69 3.22
CA TYR A 26 10.60 -11.99 4.63
C TYR A 26 9.29 -11.37 5.15
N THR A 27 8.67 -10.45 4.41
CA THR A 27 7.58 -9.63 4.96
C THR A 27 6.24 -9.85 4.27
N SER A 28 6.19 -10.56 3.12
CA SER A 28 5.02 -10.49 2.24
C SER A 28 4.31 -11.83 2.05
N ASP A 29 2.97 -11.80 2.24
CA ASP A 29 2.06 -12.78 1.66
C ASP A 29 2.15 -12.76 0.14
N ARG A 30 2.05 -13.94 -0.50
CA ARG A 30 2.11 -14.11 -1.97
C ARG A 30 0.83 -13.59 -2.66
N GLN A 31 0.53 -12.31 -2.49
CA GLN A 31 -0.54 -11.68 -3.25
C GLN A 31 -0.07 -11.31 -4.66
N THR A 32 -0.99 -11.21 -5.60
CA THR A 32 -0.71 -10.87 -7.02
C THR A 32 0.14 -9.60 -7.15
N ASN A 33 -0.15 -8.57 -6.36
CA ASN A 33 0.59 -7.31 -6.38
C ASN A 33 2.05 -7.48 -5.96
N THR A 34 2.32 -8.34 -4.98
CA THR A 34 3.68 -8.67 -4.54
C THR A 34 4.49 -9.34 -5.64
N ILE A 35 3.88 -10.27 -6.39
CA ILE A 35 4.55 -10.95 -7.51
C ILE A 35 4.91 -9.96 -8.62
N LEU A 36 3.97 -9.07 -8.98
CA LEU A 36 4.21 -8.02 -9.98
C LEU A 36 5.34 -7.08 -9.56
N PHE A 37 5.34 -6.68 -8.30
CA PHE A 37 6.40 -5.82 -7.74
C PHE A 37 7.78 -6.51 -7.76
N ILE A 38 7.85 -7.78 -7.36
CA ILE A 38 9.09 -8.59 -7.45
C ILE A 38 9.58 -8.70 -8.89
N ASN A 39 8.68 -8.88 -9.85
CA ASN A 39 9.06 -8.96 -11.27
C ASN A 39 9.64 -7.63 -11.78
N ILE A 40 9.08 -6.49 -11.36
CA ILE A 40 9.64 -5.16 -11.67
C ILE A 40 11.05 -5.02 -11.08
N LEU A 41 11.25 -5.44 -9.83
CA LEU A 41 12.55 -5.40 -9.16
C LEU A 41 13.59 -6.24 -9.91
N TRP A 42 13.26 -7.47 -10.27
CA TRP A 42 14.17 -8.34 -11.03
C TRP A 42 14.50 -7.78 -12.41
N ALA A 43 13.49 -7.25 -13.14
CA ALA A 43 13.70 -6.62 -14.43
C ALA A 43 14.63 -5.39 -14.32
N THR A 44 14.43 -4.55 -13.29
CA THR A 44 15.28 -3.38 -13.03
C THR A 44 16.73 -3.79 -12.72
N ALA A 45 16.95 -4.79 -11.86
CA ALA A 45 18.29 -5.29 -11.56
C ALA A 45 18.98 -5.87 -12.79
N LEU A 46 18.25 -6.63 -13.60
CA LEU A 46 18.78 -7.24 -14.83
C LEU A 46 19.18 -6.18 -15.86
N ILE A 47 18.33 -5.15 -16.07
CA ILE A 47 18.66 -4.05 -16.97
C ILE A 47 19.89 -3.29 -16.49
N SER A 48 19.99 -2.98 -15.19
CA SER A 48 21.15 -2.30 -14.62
C SER A 48 22.44 -3.13 -14.79
N ALA A 49 22.36 -4.44 -14.61
CA ALA A 49 23.50 -5.34 -14.86
C ALA A 49 23.91 -5.36 -16.35
N ILE A 50 22.92 -5.38 -17.26
CA ILE A 50 23.14 -5.29 -18.71
C ILE A 50 23.85 -3.98 -19.06
N ILE A 51 23.44 -2.85 -18.49
CA ILE A 51 24.05 -1.54 -18.74
C ILE A 51 25.51 -1.56 -18.28
N ILE A 52 25.81 -2.05 -17.09
CA ILE A 52 27.20 -2.15 -16.59
C ILE A 52 28.07 -2.96 -17.55
N VAL A 53 27.59 -4.12 -18.02
CA VAL A 53 28.34 -4.96 -18.97
C VAL A 53 28.50 -4.25 -20.31
N SER A 54 27.44 -3.59 -20.78
CA SER A 54 27.44 -2.78 -22.02
C SER A 54 28.50 -1.67 -21.93
N ASP A 55 28.56 -0.92 -20.85
CA ASP A 55 29.53 0.15 -20.64
C ASP A 55 30.98 -0.35 -20.63
N LEU A 56 31.23 -1.56 -20.11
CA LEU A 56 32.55 -2.19 -20.13
C LEU A 56 33.00 -2.64 -21.54
N LEU A 57 32.04 -2.76 -22.48
CA LEU A 57 32.33 -3.12 -23.88
C LEU A 57 32.60 -1.91 -24.76
N VAL A 58 32.24 -0.69 -24.33
CA VAL A 58 32.52 0.55 -25.08
C VAL A 58 34.00 0.72 -25.34
N GLY A 59 34.37 1.08 -26.56
CA GLY A 59 35.77 1.23 -27.01
C GLY A 59 36.47 -0.07 -27.39
N ARG A 60 35.83 -1.25 -27.22
CA ARG A 60 36.41 -2.56 -27.65
C ARG A 60 36.02 -2.85 -29.08
N ALA A 61 36.81 -2.38 -30.05
CA ALA A 61 36.54 -2.52 -31.48
C ALA A 61 36.90 -3.95 -32.00
N ASN A 62 36.19 -4.98 -31.50
CA ASN A 62 36.32 -6.33 -32.08
C ASN A 62 34.91 -6.91 -32.36
N LYS A 63 34.85 -7.83 -33.32
CA LYS A 63 33.58 -8.41 -33.80
C LYS A 63 32.74 -9.06 -32.69
N ILE A 64 33.38 -9.75 -31.74
CA ILE A 64 32.70 -10.45 -30.64
C ILE A 64 32.07 -9.42 -29.68
N ALA A 65 32.85 -8.40 -29.30
CA ALA A 65 32.35 -7.34 -28.44
C ALA A 65 31.20 -6.56 -29.07
N ASN A 66 31.26 -6.31 -30.39
CA ASN A 66 30.16 -5.63 -31.11
C ASN A 66 28.88 -6.46 -31.17
N ILE A 67 28.98 -7.76 -31.45
CA ILE A 67 27.82 -8.67 -31.41
C ILE A 67 27.23 -8.72 -30.00
N ALA A 68 28.09 -8.88 -28.98
CA ALA A 68 27.61 -8.90 -27.58
C ALA A 68 26.94 -7.60 -27.19
N GLN A 69 27.50 -6.45 -27.57
CA GLN A 69 26.94 -5.13 -27.29
C GLN A 69 25.56 -4.96 -27.93
N THR A 70 25.41 -5.29 -29.22
CA THR A 70 24.12 -5.21 -29.92
C THR A 70 23.06 -6.09 -29.25
N LEU A 71 23.41 -7.33 -28.89
CA LEU A 71 22.50 -8.25 -28.20
C LEU A 71 22.06 -7.69 -26.83
N LEU A 72 22.99 -7.14 -26.05
CA LEU A 72 22.69 -6.54 -24.75
C LEU A 72 21.75 -5.34 -24.87
N ILE A 73 21.96 -4.49 -25.89
CA ILE A 73 21.07 -3.36 -26.18
C ILE A 73 19.65 -3.83 -26.44
N ASP A 74 19.48 -4.81 -27.34
CA ASP A 74 18.16 -5.28 -27.76
C ASP A 74 17.39 -5.94 -26.61
N ILE A 75 18.07 -6.76 -25.80
CA ILE A 75 17.49 -7.34 -24.57
C ILE A 75 17.05 -6.23 -23.61
N ARG A 76 17.89 -5.22 -23.36
CA ARG A 76 17.57 -4.09 -22.48
C ARG A 76 16.34 -3.33 -22.94
N LEU A 77 16.27 -3.00 -24.23
CA LEU A 77 15.15 -2.27 -24.83
C LEU A 77 13.83 -3.07 -24.74
N GLY A 78 13.89 -4.38 -25.01
CA GLY A 78 12.72 -5.25 -24.84
C GLY A 78 12.24 -5.34 -23.39
N LEU A 79 13.15 -5.46 -22.42
CA LEU A 79 12.82 -5.53 -21.00
C LEU A 79 12.22 -4.24 -20.43
N SER A 80 12.60 -3.06 -20.97
CA SER A 80 12.07 -1.78 -20.49
C SER A 80 10.55 -1.68 -20.66
N GLY A 81 9.99 -2.21 -21.74
CA GLY A 81 8.55 -2.27 -21.97
C GLY A 81 7.82 -3.17 -20.96
N ILE A 82 8.49 -4.24 -20.51
CA ILE A 82 7.94 -5.15 -19.50
C ILE A 82 7.78 -4.45 -18.14
N ILE A 83 8.74 -3.61 -17.73
CA ILE A 83 8.64 -2.82 -16.50
C ILE A 83 7.41 -1.91 -16.54
N GLY A 84 7.22 -1.15 -17.61
CA GLY A 84 6.04 -0.29 -17.79
C GLY A 84 4.73 -1.07 -17.73
N CYS A 85 4.67 -2.22 -18.44
CA CYS A 85 3.52 -3.10 -18.46
C CYS A 85 3.18 -3.61 -17.04
N TYR A 86 4.15 -4.17 -16.31
CA TYR A 86 3.93 -4.66 -14.95
C TYR A 86 3.55 -3.56 -13.98
N TRP A 87 4.12 -2.35 -14.12
CA TRP A 87 3.70 -1.21 -13.33
C TRP A 87 2.25 -0.82 -13.59
N CYS A 88 1.83 -0.73 -14.83
CA CYS A 88 0.44 -0.43 -15.19
C CYS A 88 -0.52 -1.48 -14.63
N ILE A 89 -0.20 -2.77 -14.76
CA ILE A 89 -0.98 -3.88 -14.21
C ILE A 89 -1.01 -3.79 -12.67
N TYR A 90 0.11 -3.48 -12.01
CA TYR A 90 0.20 -3.28 -10.57
C TYR A 90 -0.79 -2.21 -10.08
N ILE A 91 -0.80 -1.03 -10.72
CA ILE A 91 -1.74 0.05 -10.42
C ILE A 91 -3.21 -0.37 -10.64
N MET A 92 -3.49 -1.16 -11.68
CA MET A 92 -4.84 -1.69 -11.92
C MET A 92 -5.28 -2.67 -10.84
N CYS A 93 -4.38 -3.52 -10.38
CA CYS A 93 -4.63 -4.58 -9.39
C CYS A 93 -4.85 -4.07 -7.96
N GLU A 94 -4.51 -2.83 -7.64
CA GLU A 94 -4.83 -2.21 -6.34
C GLU A 94 -6.33 -2.15 -6.05
N ASN A 95 -7.16 -2.03 -7.09
CA ASN A 95 -8.61 -2.06 -6.95
C ASN A 95 -9.11 -3.50 -7.17
N PRO A 96 -9.77 -4.15 -6.19
CA PRO A 96 -10.26 -5.52 -6.29
C PRO A 96 -11.20 -5.76 -7.49
N GLN A 97 -12.09 -4.82 -7.79
CA GLN A 97 -13.01 -4.92 -8.93
C GLN A 97 -12.26 -4.87 -10.27
N ARG A 98 -11.28 -3.97 -10.41
CA ARG A 98 -10.43 -3.88 -11.61
C ARG A 98 -9.51 -5.09 -11.73
N ARG A 99 -8.97 -5.59 -10.62
CA ARG A 99 -8.20 -6.84 -10.60
C ARG A 99 -9.04 -7.98 -11.14
N LYS A 100 -10.25 -8.18 -10.60
CA LYS A 100 -11.19 -9.19 -11.09
C LYS A 100 -11.49 -8.99 -12.57
N TRP A 101 -11.80 -7.76 -13.00
CA TRP A 101 -12.03 -7.41 -14.40
C TRP A 101 -10.85 -7.74 -15.31
N LEU A 102 -9.62 -7.45 -14.87
CA LEU A 102 -8.39 -7.69 -15.65
C LEU A 102 -8.14 -9.18 -15.86
N PHE A 103 -8.34 -10.00 -14.82
CA PHE A 103 -8.13 -11.45 -14.89
C PHE A 103 -9.33 -12.22 -15.45
N MET A 104 -10.46 -11.56 -15.74
CA MET A 104 -11.59 -12.17 -16.46
C MET A 104 -11.31 -12.23 -17.97
N GLY A 105 -11.26 -13.45 -18.51
CA GLY A 105 -11.00 -13.68 -19.94
C GLY A 105 -9.55 -13.34 -20.32
N ASN A 106 -9.36 -12.81 -21.54
CA ASN A 106 -8.03 -12.59 -22.14
C ASN A 106 -7.42 -11.21 -21.89
N ARG A 107 -8.03 -10.37 -21.06
CA ARG A 107 -7.63 -8.95 -20.88
C ARG A 107 -6.22 -8.80 -20.31
N TYR A 108 -5.85 -9.67 -19.41
CA TYR A 108 -4.49 -9.73 -18.86
C TYR A 108 -3.46 -9.94 -19.96
N TYR A 109 -3.69 -10.88 -20.86
CA TYR A 109 -2.78 -11.16 -21.98
C TYR A 109 -2.76 -10.01 -22.99
N ILE A 110 -3.91 -9.37 -23.25
CA ILE A 110 -3.99 -8.18 -24.15
C ILE A 110 -3.09 -7.06 -23.64
N MET A 111 -3.02 -6.84 -22.32
CA MET A 111 -2.11 -5.82 -21.75
C MET A 111 -0.63 -6.09 -22.03
N HIS A 112 -0.23 -7.32 -22.29
CA HIS A 112 1.15 -7.66 -22.58
C HIS A 112 1.51 -7.53 -24.07
N ILE A 113 0.51 -7.40 -24.98
CA ILE A 113 0.75 -7.40 -26.41
C ILE A 113 1.75 -6.31 -26.85
N PRO A 114 1.65 -5.02 -26.44
CA PRO A 114 2.61 -4.01 -26.87
C PRO A 114 4.03 -4.28 -26.33
N ALA A 115 4.17 -4.77 -25.09
CA ALA A 115 5.48 -5.11 -24.52
C ALA A 115 6.11 -6.32 -25.25
N PHE A 116 5.30 -7.33 -25.58
CA PHE A 116 5.73 -8.48 -26.35
C PHE A 116 6.12 -8.12 -27.78
N PHE A 117 5.34 -7.24 -28.41
CA PHE A 117 5.68 -6.67 -29.72
C PHE A 117 7.04 -5.93 -29.67
N LEU A 118 7.26 -5.09 -28.64
CA LEU A 118 8.54 -4.41 -28.47
C LEU A 118 9.70 -5.40 -28.31
N MET A 119 9.50 -6.50 -27.56
CA MET A 119 10.52 -7.54 -27.41
C MET A 119 10.88 -8.18 -28.76
N ILE A 120 9.88 -8.51 -29.60
CA ILE A 120 10.10 -9.09 -30.93
C ILE A 120 10.85 -8.12 -31.82
N VAL A 121 10.43 -6.86 -31.88
CA VAL A 121 11.05 -5.84 -32.75
C VAL A 121 12.46 -5.50 -32.27
N SER A 122 12.71 -5.51 -30.95
CA SER A 122 14.07 -5.34 -30.40
C SER A 122 14.98 -6.51 -30.77
N LEU A 123 14.50 -7.74 -30.73
CA LEU A 123 15.30 -8.91 -31.15
C LEU A 123 15.53 -8.94 -32.67
N GLU A 124 14.57 -8.48 -33.46
CA GLU A 124 14.74 -8.32 -34.91
C GLU A 124 15.81 -7.26 -35.22
N SER A 125 15.90 -6.21 -34.40
CA SER A 125 16.89 -5.14 -34.52
C SER A 125 18.33 -5.65 -34.43
N PHE A 126 18.58 -6.78 -33.78
CA PHE A 126 19.88 -7.44 -33.77
C PHE A 126 20.44 -7.71 -35.16
N PHE A 127 19.57 -8.04 -36.11
CA PHE A 127 19.96 -8.33 -37.51
C PHE A 127 19.91 -7.10 -38.42
N THR A 128 19.05 -6.14 -38.11
CA THR A 128 18.70 -5.02 -39.02
C THR A 128 19.22 -3.67 -38.53
N GLY A 129 19.48 -3.53 -37.24
CA GLY A 129 19.83 -2.25 -36.62
C GLY A 129 18.69 -1.22 -36.61
N HIS A 130 17.44 -1.66 -36.79
CA HIS A 130 16.31 -0.76 -36.97
C HIS A 130 15.98 0.04 -35.69
N ILE A 131 16.12 -0.53 -34.51
CA ILE A 131 15.85 0.14 -33.23
C ILE A 131 17.11 0.73 -32.65
N ALA A 132 18.17 -0.08 -32.54
CA ALA A 132 19.49 0.34 -32.07
C ALA A 132 20.54 -0.65 -32.53
N PHE A 133 21.79 -0.24 -32.57
CA PHE A 133 22.95 -1.11 -32.89
C PHE A 133 24.21 -0.57 -32.23
N ALA A 134 25.23 -1.43 -32.13
CA ALA A 134 26.55 -1.00 -31.70
C ALA A 134 27.37 -0.54 -32.90
N ASP A 135 27.92 0.67 -32.85
CA ASP A 135 28.83 1.19 -33.86
C ASP A 135 30.06 0.28 -34.01
N PRO A 136 30.43 -0.19 -35.20
CA PRO A 136 31.51 -1.16 -35.39
C PRO A 136 32.87 -0.66 -34.96
N LEU A 137 33.12 0.66 -34.96
CA LEU A 137 34.42 1.26 -34.67
C LEU A 137 34.57 1.61 -33.17
N THR A 138 33.54 2.16 -32.60
CA THR A 138 33.57 2.69 -31.22
C THR A 138 32.89 1.78 -30.21
N ASN A 139 32.13 0.81 -30.69
CA ASN A 139 31.24 -0.04 -29.90
C ASN A 139 30.27 0.77 -29.01
N ARG A 140 29.94 1.99 -29.41
CA ARG A 140 28.93 2.81 -28.77
C ARG A 140 27.53 2.48 -29.31
N ILE A 141 26.55 2.71 -28.47
CA ILE A 141 25.15 2.54 -28.86
C ILE A 141 24.76 3.65 -29.84
N THR A 142 24.18 3.26 -30.96
CA THR A 142 23.65 4.15 -32.00
C THR A 142 22.18 3.85 -32.19
N GLU A 143 21.35 4.90 -32.20
CA GLU A 143 19.92 4.78 -32.42
C GLU A 143 19.61 4.44 -33.87
N GLY A 144 18.74 3.46 -34.06
CA GLY A 144 18.23 3.08 -35.38
C GLY A 144 17.07 3.97 -35.85
N LYS A 145 16.69 3.83 -37.12
CA LYS A 145 15.61 4.61 -37.76
C LYS A 145 14.27 4.54 -36.99
N TYR A 146 13.96 3.43 -36.34
CA TYR A 146 12.69 3.18 -35.64
C TYR A 146 12.84 3.18 -34.11
N HIS A 147 13.89 3.80 -33.57
CA HIS A 147 14.10 3.90 -32.11
C HIS A 147 12.90 4.51 -31.38
N PHE A 148 12.16 5.42 -32.01
CA PHE A 148 10.94 6.01 -31.44
C PHE A 148 9.87 4.98 -31.06
N ILE A 149 9.83 3.77 -31.67
CA ILE A 149 8.88 2.70 -31.31
C ILE A 149 9.13 2.24 -29.87
N HIS A 150 10.40 2.07 -29.50
CA HIS A 150 10.77 1.74 -28.13
C HIS A 150 10.28 2.81 -27.14
N ILE A 151 10.55 4.08 -27.43
CA ILE A 151 10.11 5.21 -26.61
C ILE A 151 8.59 5.22 -26.49
N ALA A 152 7.87 5.13 -27.63
CA ALA A 152 6.41 5.17 -27.66
C ALA A 152 5.77 4.07 -26.82
N ILE A 153 6.23 2.81 -26.94
CA ILE A 153 5.65 1.68 -26.21
C ILE A 153 5.99 1.74 -24.72
N THR A 154 7.25 2.06 -24.37
CA THR A 154 7.66 2.14 -22.97
C THR A 154 6.87 3.22 -22.23
N TYR A 155 6.76 4.42 -22.79
CA TYR A 155 6.06 5.54 -22.14
C TYR A 155 4.54 5.46 -22.25
N PHE A 156 3.98 4.70 -23.21
CA PHE A 156 2.55 4.40 -23.26
C PHE A 156 2.05 3.79 -21.95
N TYR A 157 2.75 2.82 -21.39
CA TYR A 157 2.35 2.20 -20.14
C TYR A 157 2.43 3.14 -18.93
N PHE A 158 3.48 3.96 -18.86
CA PHE A 158 3.63 4.93 -17.78
C PHE A 158 2.56 6.05 -17.87
N THR A 159 2.25 6.53 -19.05
CA THR A 159 1.17 7.52 -19.24
C THR A 159 -0.20 6.93 -18.96
N LEU A 160 -0.45 5.67 -19.32
CA LEU A 160 -1.68 4.96 -18.98
C LEU A 160 -1.81 4.79 -17.45
N ALA A 161 -0.75 4.38 -16.76
CA ALA A 161 -0.72 4.28 -15.32
C ALA A 161 -0.98 5.63 -14.63
N SER A 162 -0.31 6.72 -15.09
CA SER A 162 -0.55 8.09 -14.62
C SER A 162 -2.00 8.52 -14.77
N SER A 163 -2.60 8.24 -15.93
CA SER A 163 -4.00 8.57 -16.21
C SER A 163 -4.95 7.83 -15.28
N ILE A 164 -4.68 6.55 -14.98
CA ILE A 164 -5.47 5.76 -14.03
C ILE A 164 -5.37 6.35 -12.61
N VAL A 165 -4.16 6.75 -12.16
CA VAL A 165 -3.95 7.37 -10.85
C VAL A 165 -4.67 8.71 -10.75
N LEU A 166 -4.54 9.58 -11.77
CA LEU A 166 -5.20 10.87 -11.81
C LEU A 166 -6.73 10.75 -11.79
N VAL A 167 -7.31 9.87 -12.63
CA VAL A 167 -8.76 9.64 -12.63
C VAL A 167 -9.25 9.18 -11.25
N ARG A 168 -8.52 8.29 -10.57
CA ARG A 168 -8.88 7.85 -9.22
C ARG A 168 -8.78 8.97 -8.19
N LEU A 169 -7.77 9.83 -8.32
CA LEU A 169 -7.58 11.00 -7.46
C LEU A 169 -8.76 11.97 -7.59
N PHE A 170 -9.15 12.33 -8.82
CA PHE A 170 -10.29 13.20 -9.09
C PHE A 170 -11.62 12.60 -8.63
N MET A 171 -11.77 11.27 -8.65
CA MET A 171 -12.95 10.58 -8.12
C MET A 171 -12.96 10.44 -6.59
N GLY A 172 -11.96 10.95 -5.87
CA GLY A 172 -11.83 10.82 -4.42
C GLY A 172 -11.63 9.37 -3.94
N ARG A 173 -11.15 8.47 -4.81
CA ARG A 173 -11.00 7.03 -4.55
C ARG A 173 -9.58 6.62 -4.11
N TYR A 174 -8.70 7.58 -3.89
CA TYR A 174 -7.37 7.36 -3.34
C TYR A 174 -7.28 7.85 -1.91
N GLU A 175 -6.66 7.06 -1.05
CA GLU A 175 -6.21 7.56 0.26
C GLU A 175 -5.16 8.65 0.03
N LYS A 176 -5.34 9.81 0.66
CA LYS A 176 -4.47 11.01 0.49
C LYS A 176 -2.99 10.73 0.71
N ARG A 177 -2.65 9.63 1.39
CA ARG A 177 -1.28 9.26 1.74
C ARG A 177 -0.49 8.61 0.60
N PHE A 178 -1.12 7.77 -0.22
CA PHE A 178 -0.39 6.88 -1.16
C PHE A 178 -0.36 7.34 -2.62
N TRP A 179 -1.26 8.26 -3.04
CA TRP A 179 -1.29 8.71 -4.44
C TRP A 179 -0.02 9.44 -4.92
N PRO A 180 0.73 10.21 -4.07
CA PRO A 180 1.90 10.93 -4.55
C PRO A 180 2.97 9.97 -5.07
N THR A 181 3.30 8.90 -4.32
CA THR A 181 4.30 7.90 -4.73
C THR A 181 3.90 7.22 -6.04
N LYS A 182 2.62 6.85 -6.20
CA LYS A 182 2.09 6.23 -7.43
C LYS A 182 2.20 7.15 -8.65
N LEU A 183 1.84 8.42 -8.46
CA LEU A 183 1.94 9.41 -9.53
C LEU A 183 3.40 9.70 -9.88
N MET A 184 4.26 9.88 -8.88
CA MET A 184 5.69 10.08 -9.09
C MET A 184 6.32 8.92 -9.84
N PHE A 185 6.02 7.67 -9.47
CA PHE A 185 6.52 6.48 -10.16
C PHE A 185 6.05 6.43 -11.62
N SER A 186 4.83 6.86 -11.90
CA SER A 186 4.29 6.85 -13.25
C SER A 186 4.81 8.01 -14.11
N PHE A 187 5.10 9.17 -13.50
CA PHE A 187 5.42 10.41 -14.22
C PHE A 187 6.93 10.70 -14.32
N LEU A 188 7.71 10.47 -13.25
CA LEU A 188 9.15 10.76 -13.22
C LEU A 188 9.97 9.98 -14.28
N PRO A 189 9.71 8.69 -14.58
CA PRO A 189 10.40 8.02 -15.68
C PRO A 189 10.16 8.69 -17.04
N CYS A 190 8.95 9.25 -17.25
CA CYS A 190 8.66 10.02 -18.48
C CYS A 190 9.49 11.30 -18.56
N LEU A 191 9.61 12.05 -17.46
CA LEU A 191 10.45 13.24 -17.39
C LEU A 191 11.93 12.90 -17.55
N ALA A 192 12.40 11.83 -16.92
CA ALA A 192 13.78 11.38 -17.04
C ALA A 192 14.11 10.95 -18.49
N GLY A 193 13.17 10.31 -19.17
CA GLY A 193 13.30 9.96 -20.59
C GLY A 193 13.33 11.19 -21.51
N LEU A 194 12.49 12.19 -21.23
CA LEU A 194 12.55 13.46 -21.96
C LEU A 194 13.86 14.20 -21.72
N ALA A 195 14.36 14.19 -20.48
CA ALA A 195 15.67 14.77 -20.15
C ALA A 195 16.80 14.06 -20.90
N HIS A 196 16.72 12.74 -21.05
CA HIS A 196 17.71 11.95 -21.82
C HIS A 196 17.77 12.33 -23.30
N LEU A 197 16.65 12.75 -23.90
CA LEU A 197 16.62 13.26 -25.28
C LEU A 197 17.35 14.62 -25.44
N VAL A 198 17.45 15.41 -24.35
CA VAL A 198 18.04 16.75 -24.37
C VAL A 198 19.46 16.74 -23.80
N ILE A 199 19.70 15.94 -22.78
CA ILE A 199 20.97 15.81 -22.05
C ILE A 199 21.48 14.40 -22.33
N ALA A 200 22.26 14.26 -23.40
CA ALA A 200 22.87 12.96 -23.74
C ALA A 200 23.71 12.43 -22.55
N ASP A 201 23.67 11.11 -22.34
CA ASP A 201 24.49 10.35 -21.41
C ASP A 201 24.21 10.53 -19.89
N VAL A 202 22.95 10.56 -19.46
CA VAL A 202 22.66 10.59 -18.02
C VAL A 202 21.89 9.35 -17.56
N GLY A 203 22.59 8.44 -16.88
CA GLY A 203 22.05 7.19 -16.28
C GLY A 203 21.06 7.38 -15.12
N PHE A 204 20.45 8.56 -14.99
CA PHE A 204 19.53 8.90 -13.88
C PHE A 204 18.22 8.12 -13.88
N VAL A 205 17.81 7.55 -15.01
CA VAL A 205 16.51 6.87 -15.13
C VAL A 205 16.43 5.69 -14.16
N TRP A 206 17.47 4.87 -14.11
CA TRP A 206 17.45 3.62 -13.34
C TRP A 206 17.60 3.84 -11.84
N ILE A 207 18.45 4.79 -11.42
CA ILE A 207 18.54 5.14 -10.00
C ILE A 207 17.25 5.82 -9.51
N THR A 208 16.63 6.68 -10.34
CA THR A 208 15.33 7.28 -10.03
C THR A 208 14.26 6.20 -9.87
N LEU A 209 14.23 5.22 -10.77
CA LEU A 209 13.32 4.09 -10.69
C LEU A 209 13.54 3.28 -9.41
N ALA A 210 14.80 2.99 -9.04
CA ALA A 210 15.12 2.26 -7.82
C ALA A 210 14.70 3.01 -6.55
N LEU A 211 14.88 4.32 -6.50
CA LEU A 211 14.42 5.16 -5.38
C LEU A 211 12.90 5.17 -5.26
N LEU A 212 12.18 5.25 -6.39
CA LEU A 212 10.72 5.17 -6.42
C LEU A 212 10.21 3.78 -5.98
N LEU A 213 10.89 2.70 -6.39
CA LEU A 213 10.59 1.35 -5.91
C LEU A 213 10.84 1.21 -4.40
N MET A 214 11.86 1.89 -3.88
CA MET A 214 12.12 1.92 -2.44
C MET A 214 11.02 2.68 -1.69
N MET A 215 10.55 3.82 -2.19
CA MET A 215 9.42 4.55 -1.60
C MET A 215 8.15 3.70 -1.61
N GLU A 216 7.85 3.03 -2.73
CA GLU A 216 6.72 2.11 -2.83
C GLU A 216 6.81 0.96 -1.83
N HIS A 217 8.02 0.38 -1.64
CA HIS A 217 8.24 -0.64 -0.62
C HIS A 217 8.01 -0.13 0.80
N VAL A 218 8.46 1.08 1.12
CA VAL A 218 8.23 1.71 2.43
C VAL A 218 6.74 1.95 2.68
N ASP A 219 6.01 2.43 1.68
CA ASP A 219 4.55 2.63 1.76
C ASP A 219 3.84 1.29 1.98
N PHE A 220 4.24 0.25 1.27
CA PHE A 220 3.73 -1.11 1.43
C PHE A 220 4.04 -1.68 2.83
N ALA A 221 5.27 -1.55 3.31
CA ALA A 221 5.68 -2.00 4.64
C ALA A 221 4.91 -1.26 5.75
N ASN A 222 4.75 0.05 5.64
CA ASN A 222 3.95 0.86 6.57
C ASN A 222 2.47 0.46 6.57
N ALA A 223 1.92 0.09 5.41
CA ALA A 223 0.56 -0.42 5.31
C ALA A 223 0.38 -1.81 5.94
N GLN A 224 1.45 -2.59 6.07
CA GLN A 224 1.43 -3.92 6.71
C GLN A 224 1.54 -3.87 8.23
N VAL A 225 2.00 -2.78 8.82
CA VAL A 225 1.94 -2.61 10.28
C VAL A 225 0.46 -2.58 10.65
N SER A 226 -0.02 -3.67 11.25
CA SER A 226 -1.45 -3.85 11.57
C SER A 226 -1.77 -3.64 13.03
N THR A 227 -0.76 -3.45 13.89
CA THR A 227 -0.90 -3.42 15.34
C THR A 227 -0.63 -2.03 15.90
N ASP A 228 -1.45 -1.58 16.83
CA ASP A 228 -1.20 -0.40 17.65
C ASP A 228 -0.09 -0.70 18.67
N SER A 229 0.92 0.15 18.76
CA SER A 229 2.11 -0.08 19.59
C SER A 229 1.84 -0.09 21.08
N LEU A 230 0.84 0.69 21.55
CA LEU A 230 0.48 0.83 22.95
C LEU A 230 -0.44 -0.31 23.41
N THR A 231 -1.56 -0.49 22.74
CA THR A 231 -2.63 -1.40 23.17
C THR A 231 -2.47 -2.82 22.65
N ARG A 232 -1.63 -3.03 21.65
CA ARG A 232 -1.47 -4.31 20.94
C ARG A 232 -2.77 -4.86 20.34
N LEU A 233 -3.73 -3.97 20.08
CA LEU A 233 -4.87 -4.24 19.19
C LEU A 233 -4.48 -3.99 17.75
N ASN A 234 -5.37 -4.35 16.82
CA ASN A 234 -5.22 -3.86 15.46
C ASN A 234 -5.31 -2.34 15.42
N ASN A 235 -4.59 -1.70 14.51
CA ASN A 235 -4.70 -0.26 14.30
C ASN A 235 -5.79 0.09 13.28
N ARG A 236 -6.06 1.38 13.10
CA ARG A 236 -7.03 1.90 12.13
C ARG A 236 -6.81 1.36 10.72
N GLY A 237 -5.56 1.28 10.26
CA GLY A 237 -5.27 0.76 8.91
C GLY A 237 -5.63 -0.73 8.74
N ALA A 238 -5.51 -1.53 9.81
CA ALA A 238 -5.98 -2.91 9.83
C ALA A 238 -7.52 -2.98 9.84
N PHE A 239 -8.18 -2.09 10.60
CA PHE A 239 -9.63 -1.96 10.63
C PHE A 239 -10.20 -1.62 9.25
N ASP A 240 -9.65 -0.60 8.57
CA ASP A 240 -10.10 -0.17 7.25
C ASP A 240 -10.00 -1.30 6.19
N ARG A 241 -8.97 -2.14 6.30
CA ARG A 241 -8.83 -3.32 5.43
C ARG A 241 -9.84 -4.41 5.77
N TYR A 242 -10.00 -4.71 7.06
CA TYR A 242 -10.86 -5.79 7.53
C TYR A 242 -12.33 -5.51 7.20
N ILE A 243 -12.82 -4.28 7.48
CA ILE A 243 -14.22 -3.91 7.23
C ILE A 243 -14.59 -4.03 5.76
N LYS A 244 -13.71 -3.58 4.85
CA LYS A 244 -13.88 -3.74 3.39
C LYS A 244 -14.00 -5.19 2.97
N THR A 245 -13.16 -6.06 3.54
CA THR A 245 -13.13 -7.48 3.20
C THR A 245 -14.39 -8.17 3.69
N VAL A 246 -14.76 -7.99 4.96
CA VAL A 246 -15.90 -8.68 5.56
C VAL A 246 -17.23 -8.26 4.94
N LEU A 247 -17.38 -6.96 4.59
CA LEU A 247 -18.58 -6.48 3.91
C LEU A 247 -18.69 -7.00 2.47
N ALA A 248 -17.58 -7.08 1.75
CA ALA A 248 -17.55 -7.61 0.38
C ALA A 248 -17.79 -9.12 0.33
N GLU A 249 -17.41 -9.87 1.37
CA GLU A 249 -17.67 -11.32 1.47
C GLU A 249 -19.14 -11.59 1.83
N ASN A 250 -19.62 -10.98 2.90
CA ASN A 250 -21.00 -11.10 3.35
C ASN A 250 -21.31 -10.05 4.44
N TYR A 251 -22.08 -9.04 4.12
CA TYR A 251 -22.50 -8.01 5.08
C TYR A 251 -23.66 -8.44 5.99
N VAL A 252 -24.30 -9.57 5.72
CA VAL A 252 -25.45 -10.04 6.53
C VAL A 252 -24.99 -10.38 7.94
N ASN A 253 -25.62 -9.75 8.94
CA ASN A 253 -25.28 -9.88 10.37
C ASN A 253 -23.87 -9.38 10.75
N VAL A 254 -23.27 -8.50 9.96
CA VAL A 254 -22.08 -7.74 10.36
C VAL A 254 -22.54 -6.50 11.15
N TYR A 255 -21.95 -6.31 12.33
CA TYR A 255 -22.18 -5.17 13.21
C TYR A 255 -20.86 -4.49 13.54
N LEU A 256 -20.91 -3.16 13.58
CA LEU A 256 -19.82 -2.30 14.00
C LEU A 256 -20.16 -1.63 15.32
N PHE A 257 -19.26 -1.73 16.28
CA PHE A 257 -19.28 -0.98 17.52
C PHE A 257 -18.17 0.06 17.48
N MET A 258 -18.51 1.33 17.60
CA MET A 258 -17.58 2.41 17.88
C MET A 258 -17.62 2.72 19.37
N ILE A 259 -16.48 2.75 20.01
CA ILE A 259 -16.33 2.85 21.46
C ILE A 259 -15.36 3.98 21.76
N ASP A 260 -15.68 4.78 22.77
CA ASP A 260 -14.84 5.89 23.21
C ASP A 260 -14.78 5.93 24.74
N ILE A 261 -13.62 6.29 25.28
CA ILE A 261 -13.43 6.43 26.72
C ILE A 261 -13.99 7.78 27.17
N ASP A 262 -15.00 7.74 28.03
CA ASP A 262 -15.65 8.95 28.54
C ASP A 262 -14.66 9.81 29.35
N LEU A 263 -14.63 11.11 29.04
CA LEU A 263 -13.79 12.10 29.72
C LEU A 263 -12.27 11.77 29.69
N PHE A 264 -11.78 11.09 28.66
CA PHE A 264 -10.37 10.69 28.56
C PHE A 264 -9.40 11.87 28.69
N LYS A 265 -9.74 13.05 28.13
CA LYS A 265 -8.95 14.26 28.32
C LYS A 265 -8.85 14.63 29.81
N GLN A 266 -9.92 14.51 30.58
CA GLN A 266 -9.90 14.81 32.01
C GLN A 266 -9.02 13.80 32.78
N ILE A 267 -8.99 12.53 32.39
CA ILE A 267 -8.06 11.53 32.94
C ILE A 267 -6.63 12.00 32.73
N ASN A 268 -6.25 12.39 31.51
CA ASN A 268 -4.92 12.91 31.20
C ASN A 268 -4.59 14.18 32.01
N ASP A 269 -5.53 15.12 32.07
CA ASP A 269 -5.31 16.39 32.75
C ASP A 269 -5.19 16.23 34.28
N THR A 270 -5.86 15.20 34.86
CA THR A 270 -5.89 14.95 36.32
C THR A 270 -4.76 14.05 36.79
N PHE A 271 -4.48 12.96 36.05
CA PHE A 271 -3.58 11.89 36.46
C PHE A 271 -2.29 11.81 35.63
N GLY A 272 -2.20 12.62 34.57
CA GLY A 272 -1.07 12.63 33.65
C GLY A 272 -1.21 11.63 32.48
N HIS A 273 -0.41 11.84 31.43
CA HIS A 273 -0.46 11.03 30.21
C HIS A 273 -0.12 9.56 30.42
N LEU A 274 0.72 9.25 31.42
CA LEU A 274 1.08 7.85 31.74
C LEU A 274 -0.14 7.06 32.21
N GLU A 275 -0.97 7.67 33.04
CA GLU A 275 -2.21 7.04 33.50
C GLU A 275 -3.30 7.01 32.41
N GLY A 276 -3.28 7.97 31.50
CA GLY A 276 -4.08 7.89 30.27
C GLY A 276 -3.67 6.71 29.39
N ASP A 277 -2.37 6.45 29.25
CA ASP A 277 -1.87 5.27 28.52
C ASP A 277 -2.28 3.97 29.24
N ASN A 278 -2.25 3.94 30.58
CA ASN A 278 -2.74 2.81 31.37
C ASN A 278 -4.25 2.58 31.15
N ALA A 279 -5.06 3.65 31.07
CA ALA A 279 -6.48 3.55 30.75
C ALA A 279 -6.71 2.94 29.36
N LEU A 280 -5.94 3.33 28.36
CA LEU A 280 -6.02 2.76 27.01
C LEU A 280 -5.64 1.27 26.99
N ILE A 281 -4.59 0.89 27.72
CA ILE A 281 -4.14 -0.52 27.83
C ILE A 281 -5.22 -1.35 28.54
N GLU A 282 -5.80 -0.85 29.63
CA GLU A 282 -6.83 -1.56 30.38
C GLU A 282 -8.11 -1.72 29.56
N THR A 283 -8.53 -0.65 28.87
CA THR A 283 -9.61 -0.72 27.90
C THR A 283 -9.38 -1.83 26.88
N ALA A 284 -8.19 -1.89 26.28
CA ALA A 284 -7.86 -2.92 25.29
C ALA A 284 -7.91 -4.35 25.88
N LYS A 285 -7.53 -4.55 27.14
CA LYS A 285 -7.63 -5.86 27.82
C LYS A 285 -9.09 -6.26 28.00
N LEU A 286 -9.94 -5.34 28.45
CA LEU A 286 -11.37 -5.59 28.65
C LEU A 286 -12.08 -5.89 27.32
N LEU A 287 -11.74 -5.17 26.25
CA LEU A 287 -12.26 -5.45 24.90
C LEU A 287 -11.84 -6.84 24.38
N LYS A 288 -10.62 -7.29 24.65
CA LYS A 288 -10.18 -8.66 24.34
C LYS A 288 -10.96 -9.69 25.15
N LEU A 289 -11.19 -9.39 26.43
CA LEU A 289 -11.91 -10.29 27.32
C LEU A 289 -13.36 -10.50 26.86
N VAL A 290 -14.11 -9.43 26.55
CA VAL A 290 -15.48 -9.57 26.09
C VAL A 290 -15.60 -10.37 24.81
N CYS A 291 -14.67 -10.19 23.84
CA CYS A 291 -14.64 -11.02 22.63
C CYS A 291 -14.36 -12.50 22.93
N SER A 292 -13.55 -12.80 23.94
CA SER A 292 -13.25 -14.18 24.33
C SER A 292 -14.40 -14.86 25.08
N LEU A 293 -15.23 -14.09 25.76
CA LEU A 293 -16.40 -14.58 26.49
C LEU A 293 -17.63 -14.86 25.60
N ASN A 294 -17.58 -14.43 24.31
CA ASN A 294 -18.67 -14.58 23.36
C ASN A 294 -18.28 -15.53 22.19
N PRO A 295 -18.08 -16.84 22.43
CA PRO A 295 -17.64 -17.81 21.43
C PRO A 295 -18.72 -18.14 20.39
N GLU A 296 -19.98 -17.74 20.59
CA GLU A 296 -21.09 -17.86 19.67
C GLU A 296 -20.95 -16.94 18.45
N LEU A 297 -20.16 -15.88 18.51
CA LEU A 297 -19.88 -15.02 17.37
C LEU A 297 -19.04 -15.78 16.34
N LYS A 298 -19.34 -15.57 15.04
CA LYS A 298 -18.53 -16.15 13.96
C LYS A 298 -17.15 -15.53 13.88
N SER A 299 -17.05 -14.22 14.19
CA SER A 299 -15.79 -13.46 14.27
C SER A 299 -15.95 -12.24 15.15
N CYS A 300 -14.86 -11.84 15.82
CA CYS A 300 -14.74 -10.60 16.58
C CYS A 300 -13.40 -9.96 16.24
N PHE A 301 -13.43 -8.81 15.58
CA PHE A 301 -12.24 -8.07 15.18
C PHE A 301 -12.14 -6.77 15.99
N LEU A 302 -11.03 -6.58 16.68
CA LEU A 302 -10.76 -5.46 17.57
C LEU A 302 -9.71 -4.53 17.00
N ALA A 303 -9.95 -3.22 17.06
CA ALA A 303 -8.97 -2.21 16.66
C ALA A 303 -9.00 -0.98 17.57
N ARG A 304 -7.87 -0.29 17.69
CA ARG A 304 -7.80 1.08 18.15
C ARG A 304 -7.97 1.98 16.91
N TYR A 305 -9.09 2.70 16.88
CA TYR A 305 -9.49 3.50 15.72
C TYR A 305 -8.86 4.89 15.70
N GLY A 306 -8.71 5.51 16.88
CA GLY A 306 -8.14 6.84 17.08
C GLY A 306 -7.51 6.97 18.46
N GLY A 307 -7.27 8.17 18.94
CA GLY A 307 -6.66 8.45 20.24
C GLY A 307 -7.23 7.60 21.37
N ASP A 308 -8.46 7.86 21.77
CA ASP A 308 -9.26 7.19 22.79
C ASP A 308 -10.44 6.37 22.21
N GLU A 309 -10.49 6.25 20.88
CA GLU A 309 -11.53 5.55 20.15
C GLU A 309 -11.12 4.13 19.78
N PHE A 310 -12.03 3.18 19.97
CA PHE A 310 -11.88 1.77 19.61
C PHE A 310 -13.01 1.32 18.69
N ALA A 311 -12.75 0.32 17.89
CA ALA A 311 -13.73 -0.29 17.00
C ALA A 311 -13.76 -1.80 17.16
N ILE A 312 -14.97 -2.37 17.21
CA ILE A 312 -15.19 -3.82 17.19
C ILE A 312 -16.09 -4.15 16.01
N VAL A 313 -15.66 -5.07 15.16
CA VAL A 313 -16.52 -5.63 14.10
C VAL A 313 -16.82 -7.06 14.47
N ILE A 314 -18.11 -7.38 14.62
CA ILE A 314 -18.56 -8.73 14.85
C ILE A 314 -19.36 -9.26 13.66
N ASN A 315 -19.28 -10.57 13.43
CA ASN A 315 -20.20 -11.29 12.56
C ASN A 315 -21.05 -12.18 13.46
N ALA A 316 -22.31 -11.79 13.70
CA ALA A 316 -23.24 -12.48 14.55
C ALA A 316 -23.90 -13.67 13.82
N ARG A 317 -24.38 -14.68 14.53
CA ARG A 317 -25.19 -15.75 13.94
C ARG A 317 -26.64 -15.31 13.75
N LYS A 318 -27.13 -14.55 14.69
CA LYS A 318 -28.48 -13.95 14.70
C LYS A 318 -28.42 -12.52 15.25
N PRO A 319 -29.40 -11.67 14.93
CA PRO A 319 -29.39 -10.26 15.37
C PRO A 319 -29.32 -10.04 16.88
N SER A 320 -29.92 -10.94 17.69
CA SER A 320 -29.88 -10.84 19.16
C SER A 320 -28.46 -10.93 19.71
N ASP A 321 -27.57 -11.70 19.08
CA ASP A 321 -26.20 -11.88 19.57
C ASP A 321 -25.42 -10.56 19.60
N ALA A 322 -25.76 -9.59 18.74
CA ALA A 322 -25.11 -8.29 18.73
C ALA A 322 -25.57 -7.40 19.92
N GLU A 323 -26.84 -7.48 20.29
CA GLU A 323 -27.36 -6.75 21.46
C GLU A 323 -26.87 -7.41 22.76
N ASP A 324 -26.85 -8.74 22.82
CA ASP A 324 -26.28 -9.48 23.96
C ASP A 324 -24.80 -9.10 24.15
N PHE A 325 -24.02 -9.08 23.05
CA PHE A 325 -22.63 -8.62 23.07
C PHE A 325 -22.47 -7.17 23.56
N ARG A 326 -23.37 -6.25 23.16
CA ARG A 326 -23.36 -4.87 23.62
C ARG A 326 -23.60 -4.80 25.15
N GLN A 327 -24.56 -5.59 25.65
CA GLN A 327 -24.86 -5.64 27.09
C GLN A 327 -23.67 -6.21 27.88
N ASP A 328 -23.06 -7.29 27.42
CA ASP A 328 -21.88 -7.88 28.03
C ASP A 328 -20.71 -6.88 28.05
N LEU A 329 -20.48 -6.16 26.97
CA LEU A 329 -19.47 -5.12 26.86
C LEU A 329 -19.67 -4.03 27.93
N VAL A 330 -20.87 -3.46 28.04
CA VAL A 330 -21.17 -2.40 29.01
C VAL A 330 -21.04 -2.94 30.43
N SER A 331 -21.64 -4.11 30.72
CA SER A 331 -21.61 -4.73 32.07
C SER A 331 -20.18 -5.05 32.50
N LEU A 332 -19.31 -5.48 31.59
CA LEU A 332 -17.90 -5.77 31.88
C LEU A 332 -17.16 -4.49 32.30
N PHE A 333 -17.40 -3.36 31.60
CA PHE A 333 -16.79 -2.08 31.98
C PHE A 333 -17.37 -1.50 33.26
N GLU A 334 -18.64 -1.69 33.52
CA GLU A 334 -19.24 -1.28 34.79
C GLU A 334 -18.64 -1.98 36.01
N SER A 335 -18.35 -3.28 35.87
CA SER A 335 -17.81 -4.13 36.94
C SER A 335 -16.29 -4.09 37.05
N ASN A 336 -15.57 -4.07 35.90
CA ASN A 336 -14.11 -4.24 35.84
C ASN A 336 -13.37 -3.04 35.28
N GLY A 337 -14.09 -2.01 34.75
CA GLY A 337 -13.48 -0.82 34.15
C GLY A 337 -12.79 0.07 35.19
N ARG A 338 -11.58 -0.32 35.64
CA ARG A 338 -10.83 0.45 36.62
C ARG A 338 -9.34 0.38 36.35
N VAL A 339 -8.67 1.50 36.58
CA VAL A 339 -7.20 1.56 36.64
C VAL A 339 -6.81 1.61 38.12
N GLU A 340 -6.01 0.68 38.56
CA GLU A 340 -5.42 0.65 39.86
C GLU A 340 -3.87 0.60 39.72
N SER A 341 -3.23 1.71 40.02
CA SER A 341 -1.77 1.87 39.99
C SER A 341 -1.31 2.51 41.29
N ASP A 342 0.00 2.50 41.56
CA ASP A 342 0.58 3.17 42.73
C ASP A 342 0.27 4.68 42.75
N SER A 343 0.02 5.29 41.59
CA SER A 343 -0.19 6.72 41.40
C SER A 343 -1.65 7.13 41.21
N ALA A 344 -2.55 6.19 40.85
CA ALA A 344 -3.94 6.53 40.53
C ALA A 344 -4.90 5.35 40.72
N ASN A 345 -6.12 5.69 41.17
CA ASN A 345 -7.24 4.75 41.21
C ASN A 345 -8.50 5.48 40.68
N PHE A 346 -8.92 5.08 39.48
CA PHE A 346 -10.10 5.69 38.87
C PHE A 346 -10.87 4.69 38.00
N LYS A 347 -12.15 4.99 37.77
CA LYS A 347 -13.02 4.18 36.93
C LYS A 347 -12.94 4.62 35.47
N ILE A 348 -12.87 3.65 34.56
CA ILE A 348 -13.01 3.87 33.13
C ILE A 348 -14.48 3.67 32.75
N ASN A 349 -15.12 4.69 32.21
CA ASN A 349 -16.43 4.59 31.61
C ASN A 349 -16.28 4.70 30.09
N ILE A 350 -17.19 4.06 29.37
CA ILE A 350 -17.19 4.05 27.90
C ILE A 350 -18.56 4.43 27.37
N SER A 351 -18.58 5.06 26.21
CA SER A 351 -19.77 5.21 25.37
C SER A 351 -19.65 4.28 24.17
N VAL A 352 -20.77 3.65 23.76
CA VAL A 352 -20.77 2.58 22.75
C VAL A 352 -21.84 2.86 21.69
N GLY A 353 -21.42 3.21 20.46
CA GLY A 353 -22.30 3.30 19.31
C GLY A 353 -22.32 1.99 18.51
N MET A 354 -23.49 1.42 18.24
CA MET A 354 -23.64 0.20 17.46
C MET A 354 -24.42 0.49 16.18
N ALA A 355 -23.94 -0.08 15.05
CA ALA A 355 -24.68 -0.11 13.79
C ALA A 355 -24.59 -1.47 13.11
N ARG A 356 -25.65 -1.84 12.38
CA ARG A 356 -25.71 -3.04 11.54
C ARG A 356 -25.39 -2.66 10.11
N ALA A 357 -24.67 -3.52 9.39
CA ALA A 357 -24.47 -3.37 7.95
C ALA A 357 -25.75 -3.75 7.18
N PHE A 358 -26.16 -2.89 6.23
CA PHE A 358 -27.26 -3.12 5.32
C PHE A 358 -26.81 -3.23 3.87
N SER A 359 -25.54 -2.84 3.59
CA SER A 359 -24.92 -2.85 2.27
C SER A 359 -23.43 -3.15 2.38
N GLU A 360 -22.73 -3.23 1.25
CA GLU A 360 -21.26 -3.31 1.18
C GLU A 360 -20.59 -1.94 1.41
N ASP A 361 -21.33 -0.87 1.67
CA ASP A 361 -20.78 0.49 1.86
C ASP A 361 -20.25 0.66 3.29
N GLU A 362 -18.93 0.62 3.41
CA GLU A 362 -18.22 0.83 4.67
C GLU A 362 -18.47 2.21 5.29
N LYS A 363 -18.64 3.24 4.45
CA LYS A 363 -18.81 4.62 4.94
C LYS A 363 -20.17 4.81 5.59
N GLU A 364 -21.21 4.19 5.02
CA GLU A 364 -22.55 4.18 5.59
C GLU A 364 -22.56 3.52 6.97
N LEU A 365 -21.90 2.35 7.10
CA LEU A 365 -21.82 1.63 8.35
C LEU A 365 -21.04 2.41 9.43
N ILE A 366 -19.88 2.97 9.08
CA ILE A 366 -19.07 3.77 10.01
C ILE A 366 -19.83 5.01 10.44
N SER A 367 -20.45 5.76 9.51
CA SER A 367 -21.21 6.95 9.83
C SER A 367 -22.40 6.64 10.74
N SER A 368 -23.07 5.51 10.54
CA SER A 368 -24.19 5.07 11.39
C SER A 368 -23.74 4.75 12.81
N ALA A 369 -22.61 4.06 12.97
CA ALA A 369 -22.04 3.74 14.28
C ALA A 369 -21.52 4.99 15.01
N ASP A 370 -20.88 5.93 14.30
CA ASP A 370 -20.43 7.21 14.86
C ASP A 370 -21.60 8.06 15.34
N ASN A 371 -22.69 8.12 14.56
CA ASN A 371 -23.91 8.83 14.98
C ASN A 371 -24.52 8.21 16.25
N ALA A 372 -24.56 6.88 16.34
CA ALA A 372 -25.03 6.19 17.53
C ALA A 372 -24.15 6.51 18.75
N LEU A 373 -22.81 6.49 18.58
CA LEU A 373 -21.86 6.85 19.62
C LEU A 373 -22.04 8.31 20.09
N TYR A 374 -22.23 9.24 19.16
CA TYR A 374 -22.46 10.65 19.49
C TYR A 374 -23.71 10.86 20.34
N MET A 375 -24.82 10.15 20.03
CA MET A 375 -26.06 10.21 20.79
C MET A 375 -25.85 9.66 22.20
N GLU A 376 -25.14 8.56 22.37
CA GLU A 376 -24.84 7.96 23.67
C GLU A 376 -23.95 8.89 24.53
N LYS A 377 -22.87 9.43 23.96
CA LYS A 377 -22.01 10.42 24.63
C LYS A 377 -22.83 11.64 25.13
N SER A 378 -23.71 12.12 24.28
CA SER A 378 -24.54 13.27 24.64
C SER A 378 -25.47 12.97 25.83
N HIS A 379 -25.94 11.74 25.95
CA HIS A 379 -26.75 11.27 27.09
C HIS A 379 -25.90 11.13 28.36
N ASN A 380 -24.76 10.43 28.26
CA ASN A 380 -23.85 10.17 29.38
C ASN A 380 -23.28 11.48 29.98
N HIS A 381 -22.86 12.42 29.11
CA HIS A 381 -22.38 13.73 29.57
C HIS A 381 -23.41 14.54 30.34
N LYS A 382 -24.71 14.42 30.01
CA LYS A 382 -25.81 15.08 30.77
C LYS A 382 -25.96 14.43 32.15
N LEU A 383 -25.91 13.12 32.27
CA LEU A 383 -25.98 12.37 33.53
C LEU A 383 -24.80 12.69 34.45
N LEU A 384 -23.59 12.71 33.91
CA LEU A 384 -22.37 13.00 34.70
C LEU A 384 -22.32 14.45 35.20
N ARG A 385 -22.85 15.43 34.44
CA ARG A 385 -22.95 16.84 34.86
C ARG A 385 -24.13 17.09 35.84
N GLY A 386 -25.23 16.34 35.71
CA GLY A 386 -26.40 16.44 36.59
C GLY A 386 -26.15 15.86 37.99
N GLY A 387 -25.28 14.85 38.12
CA GLY A 387 -24.93 14.22 39.41
C GLY A 387 -24.01 15.05 40.30
N SER A 388 -23.27 16.04 39.77
CA SER A 388 -22.38 16.91 40.56
C SER A 388 -23.10 18.11 41.22
N GLY A 389 -24.35 18.34 40.88
CA GLY A 389 -25.18 19.45 41.44
C GLY A 389 -25.99 19.11 42.70
N ALA A 390 -25.99 17.84 43.14
CA ALA A 390 -26.82 17.40 44.27
C ALA A 390 -26.06 17.14 45.61
N ARG A 391 -24.81 17.58 45.69
CA ARG A 391 -24.03 17.59 46.96
C ARG A 391 -23.44 18.97 47.17
N LYS A 392 -24.26 19.90 47.63
CA LYS A 392 -23.89 21.09 48.40
C LYS A 392 -24.70 21.12 49.67
#